data_d666cddbb6af5038b8e88f48826e0922
#
_entry.id   d666cddbb6af5038b8e88f48826e0922
#
_cell.length_a   1.000
_cell.length_b   1.000
_cell.length_c   1.000
_cell.angle_alpha   90.00
_cell.angle_beta   90.00
_cell.angle_gamma   90.00
#
_symmetry.space_group_name_H-M   'P 1'
#
loop_
_entity.id
_entity.type
_entity.pdbx_description
1 polymer ?
#
loop_
_entity_poly.entity_id
_entity_poly.type
_entity_poly.pdbx_seq_one_letter_code
_entity_poly.pdbx_strand_id
1 'polypeptide(L)'
;MNRIALVIGNSDYSNVTRLNNPQNDANDISSILRRLNFDVTKVIDANLIDIQRAVNDFLQALDDYAVGLFFYAGHGMQIDGKNYIVPIDLKLSDKSKTIVSCYCLNSLLEGASSYNGKTLICILDACRDNPFTTTRGFSTGFAPFNNPHKGTIIAYSTSADCSAFDGACSNGLYTQVLKDAMLI
;
A
#
# COMPACT_ATOMS: atom_id res chain seq x y z
N MET A 1 23.43 -7.26 4.24
CA MET A 1 22.36 -7.66 3.30
C MET A 1 21.67 -6.37 2.85
N ASN A 2 21.66 -6.06 1.54
CA ASN A 2 21.09 -4.84 1.03
C ASN A 2 19.57 -4.91 1.05
N ARG A 3 18.92 -3.83 1.47
CA ARG A 3 17.47 -3.74 1.64
C ARG A 3 16.93 -2.46 1.00
N ILE A 4 15.85 -2.57 0.25
CA ILE A 4 15.17 -1.42 -0.37
C ILE A 4 13.73 -1.35 0.10
N ALA A 5 13.18 -0.15 0.22
CA ALA A 5 11.78 0.05 0.55
C ALA A 5 11.13 1.13 -0.31
N LEU A 6 9.89 0.88 -0.72
CA LEU A 6 8.97 1.87 -1.25
C LEU A 6 7.85 2.09 -0.24
N VAL A 7 7.69 3.33 0.20
CA VAL A 7 6.68 3.74 1.19
C VAL A 7 5.77 4.78 0.55
N ILE A 8 4.47 4.49 0.48
CA ILE A 8 3.45 5.38 -0.09
C ILE A 8 2.40 5.70 0.98
N GLY A 9 2.10 7.00 1.17
CA GLY A 9 1.04 7.48 2.06
C GLY A 9 0.13 8.47 1.34
N ASN A 10 -1.14 8.11 1.13
CA ASN A 10 -2.14 8.94 0.46
C ASN A 10 -3.21 9.41 1.44
N SER A 11 -3.28 10.72 1.67
CA SER A 11 -4.19 11.39 2.60
C SER A 11 -5.11 12.41 1.93
N ASP A 12 -4.54 13.27 1.07
CA ASP A 12 -5.21 14.46 0.55
C ASP A 12 -6.02 14.18 -0.73
N TYR A 13 -7.02 13.31 -0.59
CA TYR A 13 -7.88 12.92 -1.70
C TYR A 13 -8.78 14.07 -2.17
N SER A 14 -8.82 14.32 -3.47
CA SER A 14 -9.58 15.43 -4.07
C SER A 14 -11.06 15.12 -4.23
N ASN A 15 -11.45 13.86 -4.45
CA ASN A 15 -12.82 13.48 -4.86
C ASN A 15 -13.43 12.38 -3.99
N VAL A 16 -12.73 11.92 -2.96
CA VAL A 16 -13.21 10.98 -1.96
C VAL A 16 -12.81 11.48 -0.57
N THR A 17 -13.26 10.82 0.49
CA THR A 17 -12.97 11.23 1.88
C THR A 17 -11.47 11.32 2.11
N ARG A 18 -11.01 12.45 2.66
CA ARG A 18 -9.63 12.62 3.11
C ARG A 18 -9.34 11.75 4.33
N LEU A 19 -8.09 11.32 4.45
CA LEU A 19 -7.61 10.54 5.59
C LEU A 19 -6.61 11.36 6.40
N ASN A 20 -6.61 11.18 7.73
CA ASN A 20 -5.74 11.99 8.61
C ASN A 20 -4.34 11.38 8.79
N ASN A 21 -4.23 10.06 8.81
CA ASN A 21 -3.05 9.36 9.30
C ASN A 21 -2.04 8.91 8.24
N PRO A 22 -2.40 8.58 6.98
CA PRO A 22 -1.49 7.92 6.04
C PRO A 22 -0.17 8.66 5.77
N GLN A 23 -0.17 9.99 5.77
CA GLN A 23 1.06 10.77 5.62
C GLN A 23 1.99 10.60 6.83
N ASN A 24 1.43 10.64 8.04
CA ASN A 24 2.19 10.44 9.28
C ASN A 24 2.74 9.01 9.34
N ASP A 25 1.91 8.01 8.99
CA ASP A 25 2.30 6.62 8.94
C ASP A 25 3.48 6.40 7.97
N ALA A 26 3.39 6.95 6.76
CA ALA A 26 4.46 6.85 5.77
C ALA A 26 5.74 7.58 6.23
N ASN A 27 5.63 8.72 6.91
CA ASN A 27 6.77 9.44 7.45
C ASN A 27 7.50 8.64 8.52
N ASP A 28 6.75 8.08 9.47
CA ASP A 28 7.29 7.34 10.59
C ASP A 28 7.91 6.01 10.15
N ILE A 29 7.20 5.24 9.31
CA ILE A 29 7.71 3.99 8.75
C ILE A 29 8.99 4.24 7.92
N SER A 30 9.01 5.29 7.08
CA SER A 30 10.22 5.65 6.33
C SER A 30 11.41 5.96 7.24
N SER A 31 11.17 6.66 8.35
CA SER A 31 12.21 6.99 9.32
C SER A 31 12.78 5.75 10.01
N ILE A 32 11.91 4.83 10.41
CA ILE A 32 12.31 3.56 11.04
C ILE A 32 13.07 2.68 10.04
N LEU A 33 12.58 2.54 8.81
CA LEU A 33 13.22 1.72 7.79
C LEU A 33 14.63 2.23 7.46
N ARG A 34 14.85 3.57 7.39
CA ARG A 34 16.21 4.12 7.23
C ARG A 34 17.12 3.76 8.41
N ARG A 35 16.61 3.79 9.65
CA ARG A 35 17.38 3.34 10.84
C ARG A 35 17.71 1.84 10.78
N LEU A 36 16.85 1.04 10.12
CA LEU A 36 17.07 -0.39 9.86
C LEU A 36 17.91 -0.64 8.60
N ASN A 37 18.60 0.38 8.07
CA ASN A 37 19.46 0.32 6.89
C ASN A 37 18.74 -0.13 5.60
N PHE A 38 17.49 0.30 5.41
CA PHE A 38 16.83 0.25 4.12
C PHE A 38 17.18 1.49 3.29
N ASP A 39 17.38 1.31 2.00
CA ASP A 39 17.31 2.38 1.02
C ASP A 39 15.82 2.69 0.77
N VAL A 40 15.37 3.90 1.15
CA VAL A 40 13.93 4.22 1.23
C VAL A 40 13.54 5.30 0.25
N THR A 41 12.70 4.95 -0.71
CA THR A 41 11.91 5.89 -1.50
C THR A 41 10.56 6.12 -0.81
N LYS A 42 10.23 7.38 -0.53
CA LYS A 42 8.95 7.78 0.07
C LYS A 42 8.17 8.67 -0.88
N VAL A 43 6.88 8.36 -1.07
CA VAL A 43 5.94 9.13 -1.90
C VAL A 43 4.71 9.46 -1.06
N ILE A 44 4.33 10.73 -1.07
CA ILE A 44 3.18 11.25 -0.33
C ILE A 44 2.19 11.85 -1.33
N ASP A 45 0.90 11.57 -1.13
CA ASP A 45 -0.21 12.09 -1.93
C ASP A 45 0.00 11.88 -3.44
N ALA A 46 0.23 10.63 -3.79
CA ALA A 46 0.57 10.22 -5.13
C ALA A 46 -0.68 10.09 -6.03
N ASN A 47 -0.61 10.66 -7.23
CA ASN A 47 -1.50 10.34 -8.34
C ASN A 47 -1.11 8.99 -8.98
N LEU A 48 -1.91 8.52 -9.96
CA LEU A 48 -1.65 7.23 -10.61
C LEU A 48 -0.27 7.15 -11.27
N ILE A 49 0.16 8.22 -11.93
CA ILE A 49 1.45 8.26 -12.66
C ILE A 49 2.61 8.17 -11.65
N ASP A 50 2.50 8.87 -10.53
CA ASP A 50 3.53 8.85 -9.49
C ASP A 50 3.63 7.47 -8.83
N ILE A 51 2.48 6.81 -8.55
CA ILE A 51 2.45 5.43 -8.06
C ILE A 51 3.11 4.47 -9.05
N GLN A 52 2.73 4.54 -10.34
CA GLN A 52 3.29 3.67 -11.38
C GLN A 52 4.79 3.83 -11.52
N ARG A 53 5.29 5.09 -11.54
CA ARG A 53 6.72 5.40 -11.62
C ARG A 53 7.45 4.83 -10.40
N ALA A 54 7.00 5.14 -9.20
CA ALA A 54 7.66 4.71 -7.98
C ALA A 54 7.72 3.17 -7.86
N VAL A 55 6.64 2.47 -8.25
CA VAL A 55 6.63 1.01 -8.25
C VAL A 55 7.56 0.43 -9.32
N ASN A 56 7.58 0.99 -10.53
CA ASN A 56 8.49 0.55 -11.58
C ASN A 56 9.96 0.72 -11.17
N ASP A 57 10.31 1.88 -10.60
CA ASP A 57 11.67 2.16 -10.12
C ASP A 57 12.06 1.19 -8.98
N PHE A 58 11.14 0.92 -8.05
CA PHE A 58 11.33 -0.05 -6.97
C PHE A 58 11.56 -1.46 -7.50
N LEU A 59 10.73 -1.91 -8.46
CA LEU A 59 10.87 -3.24 -9.05
C LEU A 59 12.19 -3.37 -9.82
N GLN A 60 12.58 -2.38 -10.61
CA GLN A 60 13.85 -2.39 -11.34
C GLN A 60 15.05 -2.46 -10.38
N ALA A 61 15.00 -1.68 -9.29
CA ALA A 61 16.09 -1.69 -8.30
C ALA A 61 16.14 -3.00 -7.49
N LEU A 62 15.04 -3.74 -7.38
CA LEU A 62 14.95 -4.93 -6.52
C LEU A 62 15.99 -6.01 -6.88
N ASP A 63 16.50 -6.03 -8.11
CA ASP A 63 17.52 -6.99 -8.53
C ASP A 63 18.84 -6.84 -7.75
N ASP A 64 19.17 -5.63 -7.33
CA ASP A 64 20.39 -5.34 -6.56
C ASP A 64 20.23 -5.55 -5.05
N TYR A 65 19.02 -5.92 -4.58
CA TYR A 65 18.71 -6.05 -3.16
C TYR A 65 18.25 -7.47 -2.81
N ALA A 66 18.55 -7.88 -1.57
CA ALA A 66 18.09 -9.17 -1.07
C ALA A 66 16.67 -9.12 -0.48
N VAL A 67 16.29 -7.95 0.03
CA VAL A 67 14.97 -7.72 0.65
C VAL A 67 14.36 -6.45 0.09
N GLY A 68 13.15 -6.55 -0.44
CA GLY A 68 12.28 -5.44 -0.78
C GLY A 68 11.13 -5.31 0.23
N LEU A 69 10.80 -4.08 0.62
CA LEU A 69 9.64 -3.80 1.44
C LEU A 69 8.76 -2.77 0.73
N PHE A 70 7.50 -3.10 0.54
CA PHE A 70 6.47 -2.18 0.07
C PHE A 70 5.50 -1.88 1.22
N PHE A 71 5.37 -0.61 1.57
CA PHE A 71 4.39 -0.12 2.54
C PHE A 71 3.41 0.82 1.85
N TYR A 72 2.14 0.61 2.10
CA TYR A 72 1.08 1.51 1.64
C TYR A 72 0.12 1.85 2.78
N ALA A 73 -0.14 3.14 2.97
CA ALA A 73 -1.22 3.65 3.80
C ALA A 73 -2.14 4.55 2.98
N GLY A 74 -3.46 4.32 3.02
CA GLY A 74 -4.44 5.06 2.24
C GLY A 74 -5.69 4.27 1.90
N HIS A 75 -6.51 4.79 0.96
CA HIS A 75 -7.66 4.04 0.46
C HIS A 75 -7.26 2.88 -0.43
N GLY A 76 -7.84 1.72 -0.14
CA GLY A 76 -7.75 0.53 -0.97
C GLY A 76 -9.12 0.02 -1.36
N MET A 77 -9.23 -0.64 -2.50
CA MET A 77 -10.46 -1.28 -2.94
C MET A 77 -10.20 -2.63 -3.59
N GLN A 78 -11.23 -3.45 -3.59
CA GLN A 78 -11.25 -4.72 -4.29
C GLN A 78 -12.28 -4.67 -5.42
N ILE A 79 -11.88 -5.11 -6.61
CA ILE A 79 -12.76 -5.26 -7.77
C ILE A 79 -12.45 -6.60 -8.44
N ASP A 80 -13.45 -7.47 -8.58
CA ASP A 80 -13.32 -8.80 -9.21
C ASP A 80 -12.15 -9.63 -8.63
N GLY A 81 -11.96 -9.58 -7.31
CA GLY A 81 -10.92 -10.31 -6.60
C GLY A 81 -9.51 -9.75 -6.75
N LYS A 82 -9.33 -8.60 -7.42
CA LYS A 82 -8.06 -7.89 -7.51
C LYS A 82 -8.05 -6.67 -6.60
N ASN A 83 -6.88 -6.39 -6.04
CA ASN A 83 -6.66 -5.28 -5.13
C ASN A 83 -6.12 -4.05 -5.87
N TYR A 84 -6.64 -2.88 -5.52
CA TYR A 84 -6.26 -1.60 -6.15
C TYR A 84 -5.93 -0.55 -5.11
N ILE A 85 -4.83 0.15 -5.32
CA ILE A 85 -4.46 1.37 -4.61
C ILE A 85 -5.17 2.54 -5.26
N VAL A 86 -5.79 3.38 -4.43
CA VAL A 86 -6.53 4.57 -4.87
C VAL A 86 -5.58 5.77 -4.94
N PRO A 87 -5.37 6.39 -6.11
CA PRO A 87 -4.61 7.63 -6.21
C PRO A 87 -5.44 8.82 -5.70
N ILE A 88 -4.75 9.91 -5.27
CA ILE A 88 -5.40 11.05 -4.62
C ILE A 88 -6.38 11.81 -5.53
N ASP A 89 -6.17 11.75 -6.82
CA ASP A 89 -6.96 12.47 -7.84
C ASP A 89 -8.04 11.61 -8.50
N LEU A 90 -8.28 10.36 -7.99
CA LEU A 90 -9.28 9.47 -8.54
C LEU A 90 -10.65 10.17 -8.64
N LYS A 91 -11.20 10.21 -9.85
CA LYS A 91 -12.59 10.58 -10.09
C LYS A 91 -13.43 9.33 -10.24
N LEU A 92 -14.38 9.17 -9.34
CA LEU A 92 -15.32 8.06 -9.39
C LEU A 92 -16.13 8.10 -10.68
N SER A 93 -16.26 6.95 -11.31
CA SER A 93 -16.98 6.75 -12.54
C SER A 93 -17.58 5.35 -12.59
N ASP A 94 -17.90 4.85 -13.78
CA ASP A 94 -18.23 3.44 -13.96
C ASP A 94 -17.04 2.53 -13.59
N LYS A 95 -17.34 1.25 -13.37
CA LYS A 95 -16.36 0.25 -12.93
C LYS A 95 -15.11 0.20 -13.81
N SER A 96 -15.31 0.20 -15.14
CA SER A 96 -14.20 0.07 -16.10
C SER A 96 -13.25 1.25 -16.05
N LYS A 97 -13.78 2.48 -15.98
CA LYS A 97 -12.97 3.69 -15.86
C LYS A 97 -12.27 3.78 -14.50
N THR A 98 -12.94 3.39 -13.43
CA THR A 98 -12.33 3.37 -12.10
C THR A 98 -11.15 2.39 -12.03
N ILE A 99 -11.28 1.20 -12.61
CA ILE A 99 -10.20 0.19 -12.66
C ILE A 99 -8.95 0.76 -13.34
N VAL A 100 -9.08 1.39 -14.50
CA VAL A 100 -7.93 1.94 -15.25
C VAL A 100 -7.33 3.20 -14.62
N SER A 101 -8.06 3.83 -13.70
CA SER A 101 -7.62 5.02 -12.97
C SER A 101 -6.98 4.67 -11.61
N CYS A 102 -6.83 3.40 -11.27
CA CYS A 102 -6.22 2.94 -10.03
C CYS A 102 -5.04 2.01 -10.31
N TYR A 103 -4.14 1.90 -9.34
CA TYR A 103 -3.01 0.99 -9.47
C TYR A 103 -3.40 -0.41 -9.00
N CYS A 104 -3.27 -1.41 -9.87
CA CYS A 104 -3.51 -2.81 -9.53
C CYS A 104 -2.34 -3.37 -8.70
N LEU A 105 -2.58 -3.63 -7.41
CA LEU A 105 -1.55 -4.13 -6.50
C LEU A 105 -1.07 -5.55 -6.86
N ASN A 106 -1.91 -6.34 -7.55
CA ASN A 106 -1.49 -7.65 -8.05
C ASN A 106 -0.33 -7.53 -9.05
N SER A 107 -0.26 -6.44 -9.85
CA SER A 107 0.83 -6.22 -10.79
C SER A 107 2.19 -6.00 -10.12
N LEU A 108 2.23 -5.40 -8.91
CA LEU A 108 3.46 -5.31 -8.11
C LEU A 108 3.95 -6.70 -7.71
N LEU A 109 3.04 -7.55 -7.22
CA LEU A 109 3.41 -8.92 -6.80
C LEU A 109 3.85 -9.79 -7.98
N GLU A 110 3.16 -9.67 -9.12
CA GLU A 110 3.52 -10.35 -10.38
C GLU A 110 4.91 -9.88 -10.86
N GLY A 111 5.16 -8.57 -10.87
CA GLY A 111 6.47 -8.01 -11.21
C GLY A 111 7.58 -8.51 -10.30
N ALA A 112 7.34 -8.52 -8.99
CA ALA A 112 8.31 -9.00 -8.01
C ALA A 112 8.60 -10.51 -8.12
N SER A 113 7.66 -11.30 -8.65
CA SER A 113 7.83 -12.75 -8.82
C SER A 113 8.95 -13.13 -9.79
N SER A 114 9.34 -12.22 -10.66
CA SER A 114 10.45 -12.41 -11.61
C SER A 114 11.83 -12.43 -10.91
N TYR A 115 11.92 -11.94 -9.69
CA TYR A 115 13.19 -11.83 -8.93
C TYR A 115 13.37 -13.02 -7.98
N ASN A 116 13.87 -14.14 -8.52
CA ASN A 116 14.10 -15.37 -7.77
C ASN A 116 15.09 -15.18 -6.61
N GLY A 117 14.78 -15.78 -5.45
CA GLY A 117 15.66 -15.76 -4.28
C GLY A 117 15.60 -14.44 -3.47
N LYS A 118 14.75 -13.49 -3.85
CA LYS A 118 14.51 -12.26 -3.09
C LYS A 118 13.37 -12.45 -2.09
N THR A 119 13.39 -11.66 -1.02
CA THR A 119 12.28 -11.58 -0.08
C THR A 119 11.52 -10.28 -0.33
N LEU A 120 10.22 -10.37 -0.58
CA LEU A 120 9.32 -9.22 -0.66
C LEU A 120 8.41 -9.18 0.57
N ILE A 121 8.39 -8.05 1.26
CA ILE A 121 7.48 -7.78 2.37
C ILE A 121 6.50 -6.70 1.92
N CYS A 122 5.21 -7.01 1.86
CA CYS A 122 4.15 -6.05 1.57
C CYS A 122 3.36 -5.76 2.85
N ILE A 123 3.31 -4.51 3.25
CA ILE A 123 2.55 -4.05 4.42
C ILE A 123 1.47 -3.09 3.91
N LEU A 124 0.21 -3.44 4.15
CA LEU A 124 -0.95 -2.78 3.58
C LEU A 124 -1.83 -2.23 4.71
N ASP A 125 -1.66 -0.94 5.01
CA ASP A 125 -2.47 -0.21 5.98
C ASP A 125 -3.54 0.60 5.24
N ALA A 126 -4.54 -0.10 4.73
CA ALA A 126 -5.62 0.51 4.00
C ALA A 126 -6.91 0.55 4.83
N CYS A 127 -7.46 1.75 4.99
CA CYS A 127 -8.79 1.93 5.56
C CYS A 127 -9.81 1.19 4.70
N ARG A 128 -10.71 0.46 5.36
CA ARG A 128 -11.78 -0.29 4.71
C ARG A 128 -13.09 0.49 4.64
N ASP A 129 -13.08 1.76 5.05
CA ASP A 129 -14.21 2.63 4.81
C ASP A 129 -14.39 2.77 3.30
N ASN A 130 -15.54 2.31 2.84
CA ASN A 130 -15.85 2.37 1.42
C ASN A 130 -16.11 3.84 1.02
N PRO A 131 -15.14 4.54 0.42
CA PRO A 131 -15.44 5.84 -0.14
C PRO A 131 -16.45 5.75 -1.31
N PHE A 132 -16.86 4.52 -1.65
CA PHE A 132 -17.64 4.15 -2.84
C PHE A 132 -19.02 3.57 -2.49
N THR A 133 -19.64 3.98 -1.38
CA THR A 133 -20.88 3.41 -0.80
C THR A 133 -22.06 3.29 -1.77
N THR A 134 -22.02 3.94 -2.93
CA THR A 134 -23.13 3.99 -3.90
C THR A 134 -22.93 3.12 -5.15
N THR A 135 -21.75 2.50 -5.35
CA THR A 135 -21.44 1.80 -6.61
C THR A 135 -21.48 0.29 -6.43
N ARG A 136 -22.42 -0.39 -7.08
CA ARG A 136 -22.51 -1.86 -7.07
C ARG A 136 -21.24 -2.49 -7.68
N GLY A 137 -20.67 -3.50 -7.01
CA GLY A 137 -19.53 -4.29 -7.52
C GLY A 137 -18.16 -3.86 -7.00
N PHE A 138 -18.11 -2.93 -6.04
CA PHE A 138 -16.90 -2.59 -5.29
C PHE A 138 -17.00 -3.17 -3.88
N SER A 139 -15.96 -3.85 -3.44
CA SER A 139 -15.81 -4.26 -2.05
C SER A 139 -14.73 -3.41 -1.38
N THR A 140 -14.93 -3.14 -0.10
CA THR A 140 -14.00 -2.34 0.71
C THR A 140 -12.78 -3.13 1.12
N GLY A 141 -11.65 -2.43 1.27
CA GLY A 141 -10.38 -3.02 1.70
C GLY A 141 -9.76 -3.95 0.67
N PHE A 142 -8.71 -4.63 1.11
CA PHE A 142 -8.01 -5.59 0.26
C PHE A 142 -8.53 -7.01 0.48
N ALA A 143 -8.67 -7.77 -0.61
CA ALA A 143 -8.85 -9.21 -0.54
C ALA A 143 -7.53 -9.90 -0.16
N PRO A 144 -7.58 -11.06 0.51
CA PRO A 144 -6.42 -11.91 0.65
C PRO A 144 -5.85 -12.26 -0.73
N PHE A 145 -4.53 -12.17 -0.88
CA PHE A 145 -3.87 -12.68 -2.07
C PHE A 145 -3.85 -14.21 -2.01
N ASN A 146 -4.40 -14.85 -3.04
CA ASN A 146 -4.34 -16.28 -3.19
C ASN A 146 -2.96 -16.67 -3.75
N ASN A 147 -2.23 -17.54 -3.05
CA ASN A 147 -0.94 -18.07 -3.47
C ASN A 147 0.12 -17.01 -3.81
N PRO A 148 0.57 -16.19 -2.83
CA PRO A 148 1.71 -15.31 -3.07
C PRO A 148 2.94 -16.14 -3.44
N HIS A 149 3.81 -15.59 -4.31
CA HIS A 149 5.02 -16.25 -4.72
C HIS A 149 5.92 -16.57 -3.51
N LYS A 150 6.69 -17.65 -3.63
CA LYS A 150 7.66 -18.05 -2.60
C LYS A 150 8.61 -16.90 -2.28
N GLY A 151 8.78 -16.59 -0.99
CA GLY A 151 9.57 -15.45 -0.53
C GLY A 151 8.77 -14.17 -0.34
N THR A 152 7.44 -14.18 -0.54
CA THR A 152 6.58 -13.01 -0.30
C THR A 152 5.84 -13.14 1.02
N ILE A 153 5.90 -12.09 1.84
CA ILE A 153 5.12 -11.91 3.07
C ILE A 153 4.15 -10.74 2.83
N ILE A 154 2.87 -10.94 3.14
CA ILE A 154 1.87 -9.88 3.02
C ILE A 154 1.18 -9.70 4.36
N ALA A 155 1.27 -8.49 4.92
CA ALA A 155 0.63 -8.09 6.15
C ALA A 155 -0.46 -7.05 5.87
N TYR A 156 -1.60 -7.22 6.50
CA TYR A 156 -2.76 -6.32 6.38
C TYR A 156 -3.08 -5.71 7.74
N SER A 157 -3.46 -4.44 7.77
CA SER A 157 -3.86 -3.76 9.02
C SER A 157 -5.16 -4.29 9.62
N THR A 158 -6.03 -4.89 8.78
CA THR A 158 -7.31 -5.43 9.24
C THR A 158 -7.62 -6.78 8.59
N SER A 159 -8.41 -7.59 9.29
CA SER A 159 -9.01 -8.80 8.71
C SER A 159 -10.01 -8.42 7.61
N ALA A 160 -10.29 -9.36 6.69
CA ALA A 160 -11.37 -9.20 5.73
C ALA A 160 -12.66 -8.83 6.48
N ASP A 161 -13.40 -7.84 5.98
CA ASP A 161 -14.67 -7.35 6.53
C ASP A 161 -14.64 -6.52 7.84
N CYS A 162 -13.47 -6.03 8.29
CA CYS A 162 -13.35 -5.09 9.42
C CYS A 162 -12.83 -3.72 8.98
N SER A 163 -13.39 -2.61 9.48
CA SER A 163 -12.86 -1.26 9.24
C SER A 163 -11.59 -1.04 10.09
N ALA A 164 -10.56 -0.43 9.50
CA ALA A 164 -9.42 0.05 10.27
C ALA A 164 -9.89 1.26 11.11
N PHE A 165 -9.60 1.25 12.42
CA PHE A 165 -9.91 2.38 13.28
C PHE A 165 -8.86 3.48 13.07
N ASP A 166 -9.27 4.65 12.62
CA ASP A 166 -8.48 5.87 12.75
C ASP A 166 -8.47 6.21 14.25
N GLY A 167 -7.38 5.83 14.93
CA GLY A 167 -7.19 6.13 16.34
C GLY A 167 -7.17 7.65 16.58
N ALA A 168 -7.44 8.08 17.81
CA ALA A 168 -7.30 9.49 18.24
C ALA A 168 -5.83 9.98 18.25
N CYS A 169 -4.90 9.17 17.76
CA CYS A 169 -3.46 9.43 17.69
C CYS A 169 -3.04 9.91 16.30
N SER A 170 -1.82 10.42 16.18
CA SER A 170 -1.22 10.90 14.93
C SER A 170 -0.97 9.81 13.88
N ASN A 171 -1.08 8.54 14.24
CA ASN A 171 -0.91 7.38 13.37
C ASN A 171 -2.15 6.46 13.44
N GLY A 172 -2.36 5.68 12.39
CA GLY A 172 -3.27 4.54 12.42
C GLY A 172 -2.83 3.52 13.49
N LEU A 173 -3.80 2.84 14.12
CA LEU A 173 -3.52 1.88 15.21
C LEU A 173 -2.53 0.79 14.77
N TYR A 174 -2.69 0.28 13.56
CA TYR A 174 -1.82 -0.76 13.01
C TYR A 174 -0.37 -0.26 12.88
N THR A 175 -0.19 0.90 12.25
CA THR A 175 1.14 1.51 12.08
C THR A 175 1.76 1.84 13.45
N GLN A 176 0.98 2.27 14.45
CA GLN A 176 1.52 2.48 15.79
C GLN A 176 2.10 1.20 16.40
N VAL A 177 1.35 0.10 16.36
CA VAL A 177 1.83 -1.21 16.88
C VAL A 177 3.02 -1.73 16.07
N LEU A 178 2.99 -1.56 14.75
CA LEU A 178 4.09 -1.96 13.87
C LEU A 178 5.39 -1.19 14.19
N LYS A 179 5.30 0.12 14.44
CA LYS A 179 6.44 0.96 14.85
C LYS A 179 7.09 0.42 16.12
N ASP A 180 6.27 0.14 17.12
CA ASP A 180 6.76 -0.37 18.41
C ASP A 180 7.45 -1.73 18.23
N ALA A 181 6.87 -2.63 17.43
CA ALA A 181 7.46 -3.93 17.13
C ALA A 181 8.77 -3.87 16.33
N MET A 182 8.94 -2.88 15.43
CA MET A 182 10.14 -2.71 14.62
C MET A 182 11.32 -2.10 15.39
N LEU A 183 11.10 -1.56 16.58
CA LEU A 183 12.12 -0.87 17.39
C LEU A 183 12.66 -1.73 18.54
N ILE A 184 12.14 -2.94 18.72
CA ILE A 184 12.64 -3.93 19.69
C ILE A 184 13.88 -4.65 19.12
#